data_e133841d0bfbeb4156ea750617f407b9
#
_entry.id   e133841d0bfbeb4156ea750617f407b9
#
_cell.length_a   1.000
_cell.length_b   1.000
_cell.length_c   1.000
_cell.angle_alpha   90.00
_cell.angle_beta   90.00
_cell.angle_gamma   90.00
#
_symmetry.space_group_name_H-M   'P 1'
#
loop_
_entity.id
_entity.type
_entity.pdbx_description
1 polymer ?
#
loop_
_entity_poly.entity_id
_entity_poly.type
_entity_poly.pdbx_seq_one_letter_code
_entity_poly.pdbx_strand_id
1 'polypeptide(L)'
;MEGAGEDPYLGSLIAKAMVKGYQGDYSLPSNIMACVKHFALYGASEAGRDYNTVDMSRLRMYNEYFAPYKAAVEVGVGSVMTSFNLVDGIPATANAWLVNDVLRKQWGFDGFVVTDYASIHEMTTHGVGDLATSSARALRAGTDMDMVAKGFIGTLEQSLANGQVSMADINQACRRVLEAKYKLGLFKDPYKYVRVKNRNQYVYTAANRKAARDLAAETFVLLKNENQVLPLKKQGKIALIGPLANDRANLCGTWCVAMAPERYSTLKESMERALKGKAQLLYAQGCNIASDDALQKAGEQGKNIMRVDDAQAKAEALAVAAQADVIIAAMGEAAEFSGESHSRVNLELPDVQMALLKELVATGKPVVLLNFSGRPTILNWEKAHVPAILNVWFGGSEAGDAICDVVFGDKNPCGKLTTSFPQHVGQIPLYYNHFNTGRPVADGADRFFSFQSNYLDVRNDPLYPFGYGLSYTTYQYGELKLDSKTMSPHGQITVTIPVTNTGNRDGIEVVQLYIRDVVGSIARPVKELKGFQRLSLKAGETATATFTIDASKLKFYNYDLKEVVEPGEFDVMVGPNSRDLKRATITVQ
;
A
#
# COMPACT_ATOMS: atom_id res chain seq x y z
N MET A 1 5.73 7.20 2.96
CA MET A 1 6.16 5.80 2.99
C MET A 1 5.67 5.07 1.75
N GLU A 2 6.49 4.24 1.15
CA GLU A 2 6.23 3.64 -0.17
C GLU A 2 5.84 2.15 -0.04
N GLY A 3 4.86 1.85 0.77
CA GLY A 3 4.47 0.47 1.09
C GLY A 3 3.24 -0.01 0.31
N ALA A 4 3.19 -1.32 0.06
CA ALA A 4 2.07 -1.99 -0.63
C ALA A 4 0.94 -2.44 0.32
N GLY A 5 0.94 -1.99 1.57
CA GLY A 5 0.00 -2.39 2.61
C GLY A 5 0.69 -3.07 3.79
N GLU A 6 -0.10 -3.62 4.72
CA GLU A 6 0.42 -4.16 5.99
C GLU A 6 0.82 -5.64 5.94
N ASP A 7 0.49 -6.35 4.86
CA ASP A 7 0.64 -7.80 4.80
C ASP A 7 1.95 -8.25 4.13
N PRO A 8 2.79 -9.06 4.81
CA PRO A 8 4.07 -9.52 4.26
C PRO A 8 3.94 -10.45 3.05
N TYR A 9 2.90 -11.29 2.99
CA TYR A 9 2.67 -12.21 1.88
C TYR A 9 2.26 -11.46 0.61
N LEU A 10 1.29 -10.53 0.73
CA LEU A 10 0.86 -9.69 -0.37
C LEU A 10 2.01 -8.80 -0.86
N GLY A 11 2.75 -8.17 0.07
CA GLY A 11 3.94 -7.39 -0.24
C GLY A 11 5.00 -8.19 -1.00
N SER A 12 5.20 -9.47 -0.63
CA SER A 12 6.12 -10.38 -1.32
C SER A 12 5.69 -10.69 -2.75
N LEU A 13 4.39 -10.89 -2.99
CA LEU A 13 3.85 -11.11 -4.34
C LEU A 13 3.98 -9.86 -5.23
N ILE A 14 3.70 -8.69 -4.67
CA ILE A 14 3.86 -7.41 -5.36
C ILE A 14 5.33 -7.18 -5.70
N ALA A 15 6.25 -7.38 -4.77
CA ALA A 15 7.70 -7.25 -5.01
C ALA A 15 8.16 -8.17 -6.16
N LYS A 16 7.77 -9.44 -6.15
CA LYS A 16 8.07 -10.39 -7.24
C LYS A 16 7.50 -9.93 -8.58
N ALA A 17 6.26 -9.46 -8.60
CA ALA A 17 5.60 -9.01 -9.82
C ALA A 17 6.27 -7.74 -10.38
N MET A 18 6.59 -6.76 -9.53
CA MET A 18 7.24 -5.52 -9.94
C MET A 18 8.66 -5.76 -10.47
N VAL A 19 9.49 -6.56 -9.77
CA VAL A 19 10.84 -6.90 -10.24
C VAL A 19 10.77 -7.56 -11.61
N LYS A 20 9.93 -8.57 -11.79
CA LYS A 20 9.77 -9.26 -13.08
C LYS A 20 9.25 -8.32 -14.18
N GLY A 21 8.27 -7.47 -13.85
CA GLY A 21 7.67 -6.54 -14.81
C GLY A 21 8.61 -5.46 -15.30
N TYR A 22 9.40 -4.86 -14.40
CA TYR A 22 10.38 -3.83 -14.77
C TYR A 22 11.63 -4.43 -15.42
N GLN A 23 12.15 -5.50 -14.85
CA GLN A 23 13.49 -5.97 -15.14
C GLN A 23 13.52 -6.94 -16.33
N GLY A 24 12.53 -7.83 -16.44
CA GLY A 24 12.58 -8.91 -17.43
C GLY A 24 13.91 -9.65 -17.34
N ASP A 25 14.49 -9.95 -18.49
CA ASP A 25 15.80 -10.56 -18.68
C ASP A 25 16.87 -9.61 -19.25
N TYR A 26 16.60 -8.31 -19.24
CA TYR A 26 17.40 -7.24 -19.85
C TYR A 26 17.59 -7.33 -21.36
N SER A 27 16.89 -8.20 -22.05
CA SER A 27 17.00 -8.34 -23.52
C SER A 27 16.40 -7.14 -24.27
N LEU A 28 15.31 -6.57 -23.74
CA LEU A 28 14.56 -5.49 -24.36
C LEU A 28 15.06 -4.10 -23.92
N PRO A 29 15.03 -3.11 -24.83
CA PRO A 29 15.33 -1.71 -24.46
C PRO A 29 14.33 -1.07 -23.50
N SER A 30 13.18 -1.71 -23.26
CA SER A 30 12.17 -1.30 -22.28
C SER A 30 12.42 -1.85 -20.88
N ASN A 31 13.35 -2.81 -20.73
CA ASN A 31 13.70 -3.34 -19.42
C ASN A 31 14.53 -2.32 -18.64
N ILE A 32 14.28 -2.19 -17.35
CA ILE A 32 15.08 -1.37 -16.44
C ILE A 32 15.44 -2.19 -15.21
N MET A 33 16.64 -2.02 -14.70
CA MET A 33 17.06 -2.71 -13.48
C MET A 33 16.20 -2.26 -12.31
N ALA A 34 15.56 -3.23 -11.64
CA ALA A 34 14.76 -2.96 -10.45
C ALA A 34 15.66 -2.72 -9.23
N CYS A 35 15.21 -1.85 -8.34
CA CYS A 35 15.83 -1.61 -7.05
C CYS A 35 14.79 -1.84 -5.95
N VAL A 36 15.02 -2.83 -5.09
CA VAL A 36 14.16 -3.00 -3.91
C VAL A 36 14.63 -2.07 -2.80
N LYS A 37 13.70 -1.31 -2.21
CA LYS A 37 13.99 -0.28 -1.23
C LYS A 37 12.87 -0.10 -0.21
N HIS A 38 13.10 0.48 0.95
CA HIS A 38 14.42 0.88 1.49
C HIS A 38 14.86 -0.17 2.51
N PHE A 39 16.01 -0.80 2.32
CA PHE A 39 16.45 -1.97 3.09
C PHE A 39 17.20 -1.54 4.36
N ALA A 40 16.58 -1.71 5.57
CA ALA A 40 15.29 -2.37 5.79
C ALA A 40 14.54 -1.68 6.93
N LEU A 41 13.30 -2.14 7.15
CA LEU A 41 12.43 -1.76 8.27
C LEU A 41 11.90 -0.32 8.23
N TYR A 42 12.15 0.44 7.19
CA TYR A 42 11.84 1.86 7.09
C TYR A 42 10.34 2.19 7.31
N GLY A 43 9.45 1.23 7.05
CA GLY A 43 8.01 1.35 7.32
C GLY A 43 7.60 1.28 8.79
N ALA A 44 8.53 0.94 9.71
CA ALA A 44 8.25 0.72 11.13
C ALA A 44 8.82 1.82 12.04
N SER A 45 9.03 3.03 11.51
CA SER A 45 9.59 4.14 12.29
C SER A 45 8.72 4.47 13.51
N GLU A 46 9.38 4.72 14.64
CA GLU A 46 8.73 5.05 15.90
C GLU A 46 7.85 6.29 15.77
N ALA A 47 6.69 6.24 16.44
CA ALA A 47 5.65 7.26 16.40
C ALA A 47 5.09 7.54 14.97
N GLY A 48 5.33 6.67 14.00
CA GLY A 48 4.93 6.88 12.60
C GLY A 48 5.59 8.09 11.94
N ARG A 49 6.69 8.60 12.51
CA ARG A 49 7.43 9.72 11.94
C ARG A 49 8.47 9.22 10.96
N ASP A 50 8.42 9.74 9.76
CA ASP A 50 9.44 9.47 8.75
C ASP A 50 10.83 9.87 9.26
N TYR A 51 11.87 9.15 8.82
CA TYR A 51 13.27 9.30 9.25
C TYR A 51 13.57 8.98 10.72
N ASN A 52 12.56 8.60 11.52
CA ASN A 52 12.79 8.22 12.90
C ASN A 52 13.41 6.82 13.02
N THR A 53 13.90 6.49 14.19
CA THR A 53 14.51 5.19 14.48
C THR A 53 13.50 4.05 14.39
N VAL A 54 14.03 2.84 14.28
CA VAL A 54 13.25 1.60 14.32
C VAL A 54 13.85 0.69 15.38
N ASP A 55 12.99 0.18 16.27
CA ASP A 55 13.34 -0.85 17.24
C ASP A 55 12.36 -2.01 17.15
N MET A 56 12.88 -3.19 16.88
CA MET A 56 12.11 -4.44 16.89
C MET A 56 13.04 -5.65 17.02
N SER A 57 12.47 -6.77 17.50
CA SER A 57 13.22 -8.02 17.59
C SER A 57 13.60 -8.57 16.21
N ARG A 58 14.74 -9.26 16.12
CA ARG A 58 15.14 -9.97 14.88
C ARG A 58 14.10 -10.99 14.46
N LEU A 59 13.44 -11.62 15.41
CA LEU A 59 12.37 -12.57 15.15
C LEU A 59 11.23 -11.93 14.34
N ARG A 60 10.84 -10.70 14.70
CA ARG A 60 9.83 -9.93 13.95
C ARG A 60 10.34 -9.49 12.58
N MET A 61 11.63 -9.08 12.49
CA MET A 61 12.24 -8.76 11.20
C MET A 61 12.09 -9.90 10.20
N TYR A 62 12.45 -11.12 10.61
CA TYR A 62 12.44 -12.31 9.75
C TYR A 62 11.02 -12.78 9.38
N ASN A 63 10.09 -12.77 10.34
CA ASN A 63 8.73 -13.25 10.09
C ASN A 63 7.83 -12.26 9.33
N GLU A 64 8.12 -10.95 9.44
CA GLU A 64 7.23 -9.93 8.88
C GLU A 64 7.95 -9.04 7.85
N TYR A 65 8.93 -8.25 8.29
CA TYR A 65 9.46 -7.15 7.48
C TYR A 65 10.44 -7.56 6.39
N PHE A 66 11.16 -8.66 6.56
CA PHE A 66 12.14 -9.14 5.58
C PHE A 66 11.50 -9.89 4.41
N ALA A 67 10.30 -10.40 4.56
CA ALA A 67 9.66 -11.25 3.57
C ALA A 67 9.56 -10.62 2.16
N PRO A 68 9.12 -9.35 1.99
CA PRO A 68 9.07 -8.73 0.66
C PRO A 68 10.44 -8.50 0.03
N TYR A 69 11.46 -8.16 0.84
CA TYR A 69 12.83 -8.00 0.34
C TYR A 69 13.43 -9.34 -0.10
N LYS A 70 13.28 -10.39 0.72
CA LYS A 70 13.71 -11.75 0.36
C LYS A 70 13.04 -12.20 -0.93
N ALA A 71 11.75 -11.93 -1.07
CA ALA A 71 10.98 -12.27 -2.27
C ALA A 71 11.50 -11.56 -3.53
N ALA A 72 11.95 -10.31 -3.43
CA ALA A 72 12.58 -9.60 -4.53
C ALA A 72 13.95 -10.19 -4.90
N VAL A 73 14.75 -10.58 -3.90
CA VAL A 73 16.04 -11.26 -4.11
C VAL A 73 15.84 -12.60 -4.79
N GLU A 74 14.88 -13.41 -4.34
CA GLU A 74 14.56 -14.73 -4.95
C GLU A 74 14.23 -14.66 -6.44
N VAL A 75 13.72 -13.55 -6.94
CA VAL A 75 13.44 -13.36 -8.38
C VAL A 75 14.53 -12.55 -9.09
N GLY A 76 15.68 -12.34 -8.45
CA GLY A 76 16.87 -11.81 -9.07
C GLY A 76 16.87 -10.28 -9.24
N VAL A 77 16.35 -9.52 -8.27
CA VAL A 77 16.46 -8.06 -8.28
C VAL A 77 17.90 -7.59 -8.46
N GLY A 78 18.13 -6.61 -9.34
CA GLY A 78 19.50 -6.20 -9.71
C GLY A 78 20.18 -5.26 -8.73
N SER A 79 19.42 -4.53 -7.90
CA SER A 79 19.97 -3.61 -6.91
C SER A 79 19.10 -3.51 -5.66
N VAL A 80 19.73 -3.08 -4.57
CA VAL A 80 19.09 -2.80 -3.28
C VAL A 80 19.53 -1.42 -2.81
N MET A 81 18.59 -0.62 -2.30
CA MET A 81 18.89 0.66 -1.66
C MET A 81 18.73 0.51 -0.15
N THR A 82 19.74 0.97 0.61
CA THR A 82 19.66 0.99 2.07
C THR A 82 18.67 2.04 2.57
N SER A 83 18.17 1.87 3.78
CA SER A 83 17.28 2.86 4.41
C SER A 83 18.04 3.85 5.29
N PHE A 84 17.37 4.95 5.67
CA PHE A 84 17.92 5.99 6.52
C PHE A 84 17.99 5.60 8.01
N ASN A 85 17.07 4.77 8.47
CA ASN A 85 16.89 4.46 9.89
C ASN A 85 17.99 3.58 10.47
N LEU A 86 18.03 3.54 11.80
CA LEU A 86 18.84 2.57 12.54
C LEU A 86 18.17 1.19 12.51
N VAL A 87 19.01 0.16 12.53
CA VAL A 87 18.62 -1.24 12.75
C VAL A 87 19.55 -1.81 13.83
N ASP A 88 19.00 -2.26 14.96
CA ASP A 88 19.79 -2.66 16.13
C ASP A 88 20.80 -1.56 16.58
N GLY A 89 20.38 -0.28 16.52
CA GLY A 89 21.22 0.86 16.91
C GLY A 89 22.31 1.24 15.90
N ILE A 90 22.37 0.61 14.73
CA ILE A 90 23.37 0.87 13.67
C ILE A 90 22.65 1.40 12.43
N PRO A 91 23.12 2.52 11.81
CA PRO A 91 22.55 2.97 10.53
C PRO A 91 22.53 1.83 9.51
N ALA A 92 21.36 1.61 8.86
CA ALA A 92 21.18 0.50 7.93
C ALA A 92 22.26 0.47 6.84
N THR A 93 22.70 1.64 6.37
CA THR A 93 23.77 1.84 5.37
C THR A 93 25.12 1.26 5.81
N ALA A 94 25.41 1.22 7.13
CA ALA A 94 26.67 0.69 7.69
C ALA A 94 26.46 -0.57 8.52
N ASN A 95 25.31 -1.21 8.45
CA ASN A 95 25.00 -2.41 9.22
C ASN A 95 25.49 -3.67 8.50
N ALA A 96 26.68 -4.14 8.88
CA ALA A 96 27.30 -5.32 8.26
C ALA A 96 26.47 -6.60 8.44
N TRP A 97 25.78 -6.77 9.58
CA TRP A 97 24.87 -7.89 9.77
C TRP A 97 23.74 -7.86 8.75
N LEU A 98 23.12 -6.69 8.57
CA LEU A 98 21.99 -6.54 7.65
C LEU A 98 22.42 -6.77 6.19
N VAL A 99 23.51 -6.12 5.75
CA VAL A 99 23.92 -6.13 4.32
C VAL A 99 24.75 -7.36 3.98
N ASN A 100 25.77 -7.70 4.78
CA ASN A 100 26.66 -8.82 4.46
C ASN A 100 26.08 -10.17 4.92
N ASP A 101 25.58 -10.26 6.16
CA ASP A 101 25.17 -11.57 6.67
C ASP A 101 23.76 -11.96 6.19
N VAL A 102 22.77 -11.07 6.31
CA VAL A 102 21.40 -11.37 5.89
C VAL A 102 21.27 -11.29 4.37
N LEU A 103 21.48 -10.10 3.79
CA LEU A 103 21.20 -9.88 2.37
C LEU A 103 22.09 -10.73 1.45
N ARG A 104 23.41 -10.72 1.68
CA ARG A 104 24.35 -11.39 0.78
C ARG A 104 24.58 -12.85 1.11
N LYS A 105 24.91 -13.19 2.37
CA LYS A 105 25.25 -14.59 2.71
C LYS A 105 24.03 -15.48 2.84
N GLN A 106 22.99 -15.03 3.56
CA GLN A 106 21.81 -15.88 3.77
C GLN A 106 20.88 -15.93 2.56
N TRP A 107 20.64 -14.77 1.89
CA TRP A 107 19.71 -14.72 0.75
C TRP A 107 20.40 -14.84 -0.61
N GLY A 108 21.73 -14.78 -0.66
CA GLY A 108 22.49 -14.95 -1.89
C GLY A 108 22.40 -13.77 -2.87
N PHE A 109 22.14 -12.55 -2.39
CA PHE A 109 22.09 -11.39 -3.24
C PHE A 109 23.42 -11.08 -3.90
N ASP A 110 23.47 -11.08 -5.23
CA ASP A 110 24.68 -10.88 -6.06
C ASP A 110 24.77 -9.50 -6.74
N GLY A 111 23.70 -8.68 -6.64
CA GLY A 111 23.67 -7.33 -7.20
C GLY A 111 24.45 -6.30 -6.38
N PHE A 112 24.34 -5.03 -6.73
CA PHE A 112 24.97 -3.94 -5.98
C PHE A 112 24.00 -3.30 -4.98
N VAL A 113 24.57 -2.78 -3.88
CA VAL A 113 23.87 -2.01 -2.85
C VAL A 113 24.22 -0.54 -3.01
N VAL A 114 23.21 0.29 -3.18
CA VAL A 114 23.34 1.74 -3.19
C VAL A 114 22.77 2.33 -1.91
N THR A 115 23.33 3.44 -1.44
CA THR A 115 22.75 4.18 -0.32
C THR A 115 21.47 4.89 -0.75
N ASP A 116 20.62 5.27 0.20
CA ASP A 116 19.65 6.33 -0.03
C ASP A 116 20.35 7.69 -0.17
N TYR A 117 19.59 8.74 -0.54
CA TYR A 117 20.08 10.07 -0.87
C TYR A 117 20.86 10.69 0.31
N ALA A 118 22.14 10.96 0.10
CA ALA A 118 23.06 11.50 1.11
C ALA A 118 23.19 10.67 2.42
N SER A 119 22.74 9.42 2.46
CA SER A 119 22.65 8.60 3.69
C SER A 119 24.00 8.43 4.41
N ILE A 120 25.13 8.38 3.68
CA ILE A 120 26.46 8.33 4.32
C ILE A 120 26.73 9.63 5.09
N HIS A 121 26.33 10.78 4.57
CA HIS A 121 26.48 12.05 5.25
C HIS A 121 25.59 12.12 6.51
N GLU A 122 24.37 11.60 6.44
CA GLU A 122 23.47 11.56 7.58
C GLU A 122 23.99 10.71 8.74
N MET A 123 24.83 9.70 8.47
CA MET A 123 25.50 8.90 9.50
C MET A 123 26.35 9.76 10.44
N THR A 124 26.85 10.90 10.00
CA THR A 124 27.56 11.87 10.86
C THR A 124 26.62 12.46 11.91
N THR A 125 25.40 12.77 11.54
CA THR A 125 24.34 13.26 12.44
C THR A 125 23.87 12.16 13.41
N HIS A 126 23.87 10.90 12.99
CA HIS A 126 23.66 9.75 13.88
C HIS A 126 24.79 9.56 14.91
N GLY A 127 25.88 10.33 14.83
CA GLY A 127 26.99 10.23 15.76
C GLY A 127 27.91 9.04 15.52
N VAL A 128 27.90 8.47 14.30
CA VAL A 128 28.69 7.28 13.94
C VAL A 128 30.17 7.64 13.67
N GLY A 129 30.45 8.87 13.34
CA GLY A 129 31.78 9.41 13.08
C GLY A 129 31.73 10.55 12.07
N ASP A 130 32.90 11.02 11.65
CA ASP A 130 33.03 11.95 10.53
C ASP A 130 32.71 11.28 9.19
N LEU A 131 32.74 12.05 8.10
CA LEU A 131 32.41 11.54 6.76
C LEU A 131 33.34 10.41 6.31
N ALA A 132 34.64 10.46 6.67
CA ALA A 132 35.59 9.42 6.32
C ALA A 132 35.30 8.11 7.07
N THR A 133 35.06 8.21 8.37
CA THR A 133 34.68 7.07 9.20
C THR A 133 33.35 6.45 8.74
N SER A 134 32.35 7.28 8.45
CA SER A 134 31.04 6.85 7.96
C SER A 134 31.15 6.14 6.60
N SER A 135 31.93 6.70 5.67
CA SER A 135 32.21 6.10 4.36
C SER A 135 32.91 4.73 4.48
N ALA A 136 33.93 4.65 5.32
CA ALA A 136 34.67 3.40 5.54
C ALA A 136 33.77 2.30 6.16
N ARG A 137 32.91 2.67 7.12
CA ARG A 137 31.96 1.74 7.72
C ARG A 137 30.92 1.25 6.72
N ALA A 138 30.35 2.15 5.88
CA ALA A 138 29.39 1.79 4.85
C ALA A 138 29.99 0.83 3.82
N LEU A 139 31.20 1.13 3.30
CA LEU A 139 31.89 0.26 2.34
C LEU A 139 32.13 -1.15 2.93
N ARG A 140 32.66 -1.22 4.15
CA ARG A 140 32.96 -2.50 4.85
C ARG A 140 31.70 -3.28 5.18
N ALA A 141 30.57 -2.60 5.41
CA ALA A 141 29.29 -3.25 5.59
C ALA A 141 28.71 -3.86 4.30
N GLY A 142 29.30 -3.58 3.13
CA GLY A 142 28.87 -4.13 1.85
C GLY A 142 28.04 -3.20 0.98
N THR A 143 27.97 -1.91 1.33
CA THR A 143 27.41 -0.85 0.48
C THR A 143 28.40 -0.51 -0.61
N ASP A 144 27.96 -0.60 -1.88
CA ASP A 144 28.84 -0.53 -3.04
C ASP A 144 28.86 0.85 -3.71
N MET A 145 27.79 1.62 -3.55
CA MET A 145 27.59 2.89 -4.25
C MET A 145 27.03 3.95 -3.31
N ASP A 146 27.66 5.11 -3.29
CA ASP A 146 27.27 6.29 -2.51
C ASP A 146 26.41 7.22 -3.39
N MET A 147 25.17 7.48 -2.94
CA MET A 147 24.28 8.42 -3.62
C MET A 147 24.45 9.83 -3.04
N VAL A 148 25.05 10.74 -3.84
CA VAL A 148 25.14 12.19 -3.62
C VAL A 148 26.04 12.66 -2.47
N ALA A 149 26.23 11.88 -1.40
CA ALA A 149 26.99 12.32 -0.22
C ALA A 149 28.47 12.68 -0.52
N LYS A 150 29.01 12.20 -1.65
CA LYS A 150 30.45 12.36 -2.01
C LYS A 150 31.41 11.78 -0.96
N GLY A 151 30.92 10.91 -0.09
CA GLY A 151 31.71 10.27 0.95
C GLY A 151 32.77 9.36 0.35
N PHE A 152 32.38 8.44 -0.54
CA PHE A 152 33.34 7.51 -1.16
C PHE A 152 34.36 8.25 -2.01
N ILE A 153 33.94 9.12 -2.91
CA ILE A 153 34.87 9.84 -3.80
C ILE A 153 35.76 10.83 -3.05
N GLY A 154 35.29 11.36 -1.92
CA GLY A 154 36.02 12.37 -1.15
C GLY A 154 36.95 11.81 -0.06
N THR A 155 36.76 10.56 0.38
CA THR A 155 37.44 10.08 1.58
C THR A 155 38.13 8.72 1.46
N LEU A 156 37.75 7.86 0.49
CA LEU A 156 38.27 6.48 0.45
C LEU A 156 39.77 6.38 0.16
N GLU A 157 40.35 7.32 -0.58
CA GLU A 157 41.79 7.36 -0.82
C GLU A 157 42.56 7.50 0.51
N GLN A 158 42.15 8.46 1.35
CA GLN A 158 42.73 8.65 2.66
C GLN A 158 42.43 7.50 3.61
N SER A 159 41.20 6.95 3.56
CA SER A 159 40.80 5.79 4.37
C SER A 159 41.61 4.54 4.01
N LEU A 160 41.98 4.37 2.75
CA LEU A 160 42.88 3.31 2.29
C LEU A 160 44.31 3.53 2.84
N ALA A 161 44.82 4.74 2.73
CA ALA A 161 46.14 5.09 3.24
C ALA A 161 46.25 4.88 4.76
N ASN A 162 45.18 5.12 5.50
CA ASN A 162 45.09 4.93 6.96
C ASN A 162 44.71 3.51 7.36
N GLY A 163 44.48 2.58 6.43
CA GLY A 163 44.10 1.20 6.72
C GLY A 163 42.68 1.02 7.25
N GLN A 164 41.80 2.03 7.11
CA GLN A 164 40.39 1.95 7.51
C GLN A 164 39.56 1.09 6.53
N VAL A 165 39.96 1.03 5.28
CA VAL A 165 39.44 0.15 4.24
C VAL A 165 40.57 -0.53 3.49
N SER A 166 40.30 -1.66 2.85
CA SER A 166 41.25 -2.35 2.00
C SER A 166 40.97 -2.10 0.50
N MET A 167 42.01 -2.29 -0.32
CA MET A 167 41.81 -2.30 -1.78
C MET A 167 40.85 -3.41 -2.23
N ALA A 168 40.76 -4.50 -1.48
CA ALA A 168 39.82 -5.58 -1.75
C ALA A 168 38.37 -5.12 -1.58
N ASP A 169 38.07 -4.31 -0.56
CA ASP A 169 36.72 -3.74 -0.34
C ASP A 169 36.32 -2.81 -1.49
N ILE A 170 37.23 -1.92 -1.90
CA ILE A 170 37.01 -0.97 -3.00
C ILE A 170 36.80 -1.74 -4.32
N ASN A 171 37.66 -2.72 -4.61
CA ASN A 171 37.56 -3.51 -5.83
C ASN A 171 36.27 -4.32 -5.88
N GLN A 172 35.82 -4.85 -4.74
CA GLN A 172 34.58 -5.63 -4.68
C GLN A 172 33.36 -4.74 -4.96
N ALA A 173 33.29 -3.55 -4.37
CA ALA A 173 32.21 -2.59 -4.62
C ALA A 173 32.19 -2.15 -6.09
N CYS A 174 33.34 -1.77 -6.63
CA CYS A 174 33.51 -1.40 -8.03
C CYS A 174 33.08 -2.55 -8.97
N ARG A 175 33.51 -3.79 -8.69
CA ARG A 175 33.15 -4.98 -9.47
C ARG A 175 31.63 -5.15 -9.58
N ARG A 176 30.89 -5.06 -8.48
CA ARG A 176 29.42 -5.25 -8.48
C ARG A 176 28.72 -4.21 -9.33
N VAL A 177 29.17 -2.94 -9.28
CA VAL A 177 28.62 -1.89 -10.14
C VAL A 177 28.96 -2.13 -11.62
N LEU A 178 30.18 -2.58 -11.92
CA LEU A 178 30.58 -2.93 -13.29
C LEU A 178 29.83 -4.15 -13.82
N GLU A 179 29.60 -5.18 -12.99
CA GLU A 179 28.80 -6.34 -13.35
C GLU A 179 27.35 -5.97 -13.67
N ALA A 180 26.74 -5.05 -12.91
CA ALA A 180 25.42 -4.52 -13.24
C ALA A 180 25.41 -3.82 -14.61
N LYS A 181 26.39 -2.98 -14.90
CA LYS A 181 26.54 -2.34 -16.22
C LYS A 181 26.74 -3.38 -17.34
N TYR A 182 27.49 -4.45 -17.05
CA TYR A 182 27.72 -5.55 -18.01
C TYR A 182 26.42 -6.33 -18.27
N LYS A 183 25.68 -6.72 -17.22
CA LYS A 183 24.36 -7.39 -17.34
C LYS A 183 23.37 -6.56 -18.16
N LEU A 184 23.40 -5.24 -18.01
CA LEU A 184 22.59 -4.30 -18.80
C LEU A 184 23.08 -4.15 -20.26
N GLY A 185 24.28 -4.63 -20.60
CA GLY A 185 24.87 -4.51 -21.94
C GLY A 185 25.45 -3.15 -22.27
N LEU A 186 25.68 -2.29 -21.26
CA LEU A 186 26.12 -0.90 -21.45
C LEU A 186 27.55 -0.78 -21.98
N PHE A 187 28.40 -1.79 -21.82
CA PHE A 187 29.74 -1.83 -22.44
C PHE A 187 29.68 -2.05 -23.95
N LYS A 188 28.65 -2.75 -24.43
CA LYS A 188 28.41 -2.98 -25.86
C LYS A 188 27.67 -1.80 -26.50
N ASP A 189 26.65 -1.30 -25.86
CA ASP A 189 25.85 -0.18 -26.33
C ASP A 189 25.38 0.66 -25.13
N PRO A 190 26.11 1.75 -24.79
CA PRO A 190 25.77 2.63 -23.67
C PRO A 190 24.45 3.38 -23.87
N TYR A 191 23.95 3.45 -25.10
CA TYR A 191 22.71 4.14 -25.46
C TYR A 191 21.52 3.17 -25.68
N LYS A 192 21.68 1.87 -25.40
CA LYS A 192 20.66 0.84 -25.59
C LYS A 192 19.28 1.25 -25.08
N TYR A 193 19.23 1.92 -23.93
CA TYR A 193 17.99 2.31 -23.25
C TYR A 193 17.54 3.74 -23.57
N VAL A 194 18.32 4.51 -24.36
CA VAL A 194 18.01 5.90 -24.71
C VAL A 194 17.30 5.96 -26.05
N ARG A 195 16.00 6.26 -26.04
CA ARG A 195 15.15 6.26 -27.24
C ARG A 195 14.38 7.58 -27.40
N VAL A 196 15.09 8.70 -27.32
CA VAL A 196 14.49 10.05 -27.31
C VAL A 196 13.60 10.31 -28.53
N LYS A 197 13.98 9.82 -29.73
CA LYS A 197 13.21 10.04 -30.96
C LYS A 197 11.83 9.37 -30.96
N ASN A 198 11.62 8.35 -30.13
CA ASN A 198 10.40 7.55 -30.12
C ASN A 198 9.57 7.76 -28.83
N ARG A 199 9.87 8.79 -28.03
CA ARG A 199 9.20 9.03 -26.74
C ARG A 199 7.67 8.95 -26.85
N ASN A 200 7.08 9.61 -27.84
CA ASN A 200 5.62 9.66 -28.02
C ASN A 200 4.99 8.31 -28.40
N GLN A 201 5.78 7.33 -28.83
CA GLN A 201 5.30 5.96 -29.10
C GLN A 201 5.18 5.11 -27.85
N TYR A 202 5.80 5.51 -26.74
CA TYR A 202 5.86 4.72 -25.52
C TYR A 202 5.26 5.43 -24.30
N VAL A 203 5.28 6.76 -24.29
CA VAL A 203 4.83 7.56 -23.14
C VAL A 203 3.42 8.09 -23.39
N TYR A 204 2.52 7.82 -22.46
CA TYR A 204 1.14 8.33 -22.46
C TYR A 204 0.32 7.92 -23.70
N THR A 205 0.55 6.70 -24.17
CA THR A 205 -0.21 6.13 -25.31
C THR A 205 -1.65 5.83 -24.91
N ALA A 206 -2.54 5.68 -25.89
CA ALA A 206 -3.93 5.26 -25.64
C ALA A 206 -4.00 3.92 -24.88
N ALA A 207 -3.10 2.97 -25.19
CA ALA A 207 -3.01 1.69 -24.51
C ALA A 207 -2.57 1.86 -23.04
N ASN A 208 -1.54 2.68 -22.78
CA ASN A 208 -1.09 2.95 -21.41
C ASN A 208 -2.15 3.69 -20.59
N ARG A 209 -2.84 4.65 -21.18
CA ARG A 209 -3.95 5.36 -20.53
C ARG A 209 -5.11 4.40 -20.19
N LYS A 210 -5.47 3.52 -21.14
CA LYS A 210 -6.49 2.51 -20.88
C LYS A 210 -6.08 1.58 -19.73
N ALA A 211 -4.86 1.10 -19.71
CA ALA A 211 -4.35 0.26 -18.63
C ALA A 211 -4.34 0.99 -17.28
N ALA A 212 -3.91 2.26 -17.25
CA ALA A 212 -3.94 3.08 -16.04
C ALA A 212 -5.37 3.29 -15.52
N ARG A 213 -6.35 3.59 -16.40
CA ARG A 213 -7.76 3.73 -16.05
C ARG A 213 -8.35 2.43 -15.50
N ASP A 214 -8.10 1.30 -16.18
CA ASP A 214 -8.62 -0.01 -15.76
C ASP A 214 -8.05 -0.40 -14.39
N LEU A 215 -6.73 -0.24 -14.19
CA LEU A 215 -6.08 -0.53 -12.91
C LEU A 215 -6.58 0.40 -11.80
N ALA A 216 -6.70 1.70 -12.04
CA ALA A 216 -7.24 2.64 -11.06
C ALA A 216 -8.64 2.21 -10.59
N ALA A 217 -9.54 1.87 -11.53
CA ALA A 217 -10.90 1.43 -11.19
C ALA A 217 -10.91 0.14 -10.33
N GLU A 218 -9.94 -0.76 -10.53
CA GLU A 218 -9.80 -2.00 -9.75
C GLU A 218 -9.21 -1.77 -8.34
N THR A 219 -8.51 -0.65 -8.12
CA THR A 219 -7.95 -0.30 -6.80
C THR A 219 -8.93 0.42 -5.89
N PHE A 220 -9.99 1.01 -6.43
CA PHE A 220 -10.99 1.71 -5.63
C PHE A 220 -11.79 0.74 -4.78
N VAL A 221 -11.99 1.09 -3.50
CA VAL A 221 -12.63 0.23 -2.52
C VAL A 221 -13.97 0.83 -2.09
N LEU A 222 -15.05 0.12 -2.36
CA LEU A 222 -16.37 0.48 -1.88
C LEU A 222 -16.48 0.11 -0.39
N LEU A 223 -16.44 1.11 0.49
CA LEU A 223 -16.44 0.91 1.95
C LEU A 223 -17.87 0.84 2.51
N LYS A 224 -18.82 1.54 1.90
CA LYS A 224 -20.23 1.57 2.33
C LYS A 224 -21.14 1.85 1.14
N ASN A 225 -22.31 1.21 1.10
CA ASN A 225 -23.32 1.45 0.07
C ASN A 225 -24.72 1.08 0.57
N GLU A 226 -25.24 1.88 1.51
CA GLU A 226 -26.60 1.70 2.03
C GLU A 226 -27.65 2.08 0.97
N ASN A 227 -28.76 1.36 0.97
CA ASN A 227 -29.87 1.57 0.05
C ASN A 227 -29.48 1.56 -1.44
N GLN A 228 -28.33 0.95 -1.78
CA GLN A 228 -27.82 0.88 -3.16
C GLN A 228 -27.74 2.26 -3.83
N VAL A 229 -27.26 3.28 -3.09
CA VAL A 229 -27.06 4.63 -3.63
C VAL A 229 -26.12 4.58 -4.84
N LEU A 230 -25.06 3.79 -4.78
CA LEU A 230 -24.19 3.47 -5.92
C LEU A 230 -24.61 2.14 -6.56
N PRO A 231 -24.51 2.02 -7.89
CA PRO A 231 -24.06 3.02 -8.86
C PRO A 231 -25.14 4.05 -9.16
N LEU A 232 -24.72 5.29 -9.39
CA LEU A 232 -25.62 6.38 -9.77
C LEU A 232 -26.13 6.19 -11.21
N LYS A 233 -27.36 6.58 -11.44
CA LYS A 233 -27.88 6.70 -12.81
C LYS A 233 -27.40 8.01 -13.44
N LYS A 234 -27.05 7.99 -14.72
CA LYS A 234 -26.66 9.17 -15.51
C LYS A 234 -27.92 9.96 -15.91
N GLN A 235 -28.64 10.52 -14.91
CA GLN A 235 -29.89 11.25 -15.11
C GLN A 235 -30.10 12.33 -14.03
N GLY A 236 -31.01 13.28 -14.26
CA GLY A 236 -31.34 14.32 -13.28
C GLY A 236 -30.24 15.33 -13.06
N LYS A 237 -30.13 15.85 -11.86
CA LYS A 237 -29.14 16.85 -11.43
C LYS A 237 -28.19 16.24 -10.39
N ILE A 238 -26.93 16.21 -10.70
CA ILE A 238 -25.88 15.67 -9.85
C ILE A 238 -24.99 16.81 -9.39
N ALA A 239 -24.87 17.03 -8.09
CA ALA A 239 -23.92 17.98 -7.53
C ALA A 239 -22.57 17.31 -7.29
N LEU A 240 -21.49 17.88 -7.80
CA LEU A 240 -20.11 17.54 -7.48
C LEU A 240 -19.54 18.65 -6.60
N ILE A 241 -19.28 18.35 -5.34
CA ILE A 241 -18.86 19.31 -4.33
C ILE A 241 -17.58 18.82 -3.65
N GLY A 242 -16.65 19.72 -3.42
CA GLY A 242 -15.43 19.44 -2.67
C GLY A 242 -14.17 20.02 -3.30
N PRO A 243 -13.13 20.28 -2.51
CA PRO A 243 -11.91 20.92 -2.98
C PRO A 243 -11.09 20.06 -3.95
N LEU A 244 -11.27 18.73 -3.93
CA LEU A 244 -10.56 17.79 -4.82
C LEU A 244 -11.31 17.49 -6.12
N ALA A 245 -12.50 18.08 -6.32
CA ALA A 245 -13.33 17.81 -7.49
C ALA A 245 -12.74 18.35 -8.80
N ASN A 246 -12.07 19.50 -8.76
CA ASN A 246 -11.53 20.18 -9.95
C ASN A 246 -10.00 20.34 -9.86
N ASP A 247 -9.33 19.34 -9.34
CA ASP A 247 -7.88 19.29 -9.23
C ASP A 247 -7.28 18.21 -10.14
N ARG A 248 -6.07 18.44 -10.66
CA ARG A 248 -5.34 17.49 -11.51
C ARG A 248 -4.16 16.87 -10.81
N ALA A 249 -3.39 17.66 -10.07
CA ALA A 249 -2.10 17.23 -9.58
C ALA A 249 -2.24 16.27 -8.40
N ASN A 250 -3.17 16.51 -7.47
CA ASN A 250 -3.40 15.63 -6.34
C ASN A 250 -3.87 14.23 -6.74
N LEU A 251 -4.54 14.09 -7.91
CA LEU A 251 -4.96 12.77 -8.42
C LEU A 251 -3.81 11.78 -8.59
N CYS A 252 -2.60 12.27 -8.85
CA CYS A 252 -1.42 11.43 -9.05
C CYS A 252 -0.77 10.96 -7.75
N GLY A 253 -1.09 11.59 -6.63
CA GLY A 253 -0.44 11.33 -5.35
C GLY A 253 1.00 11.83 -5.28
N THR A 254 1.69 11.46 -4.22
CA THR A 254 3.12 11.75 -4.00
C THR A 254 3.99 10.93 -4.96
N TRP A 255 5.24 11.31 -5.15
CA TRP A 255 6.23 10.62 -5.99
C TRP A 255 5.92 10.57 -7.50
N CYS A 256 5.05 11.41 -7.97
CA CYS A 256 4.84 11.63 -9.41
C CYS A 256 5.81 12.68 -9.97
N VAL A 257 7.11 12.42 -9.91
CA VAL A 257 8.18 13.37 -10.23
C VAL A 257 8.07 13.92 -11.66
N ALA A 258 7.65 13.09 -12.60
CA ALA A 258 7.55 13.47 -14.02
C ALA A 258 6.10 13.67 -14.47
N MET A 259 5.22 14.12 -13.56
CA MET A 259 3.83 14.36 -13.93
C MET A 259 3.68 15.56 -14.88
N ALA A 260 2.66 15.48 -15.72
CA ALA A 260 2.26 16.52 -16.66
C ALA A 260 0.75 16.81 -16.45
N PRO A 261 0.40 17.56 -15.39
CA PRO A 261 -1.01 17.76 -14.98
C PRO A 261 -1.89 18.34 -16.09
N GLU A 262 -1.32 19.10 -17.00
CA GLU A 262 -2.03 19.67 -18.17
C GLU A 262 -2.60 18.58 -19.12
N ARG A 263 -2.11 17.34 -19.04
CA ARG A 263 -2.59 16.20 -19.84
C ARG A 263 -3.70 15.41 -19.17
N TYR A 264 -3.94 15.63 -17.88
CA TYR A 264 -4.88 14.86 -17.09
C TYR A 264 -6.22 15.59 -17.00
N SER A 265 -7.28 14.83 -16.91
CA SER A 265 -8.60 15.41 -16.66
C SER A 265 -8.86 15.49 -15.16
N THR A 266 -9.45 16.60 -14.72
CA THR A 266 -10.01 16.66 -13.37
C THR A 266 -11.20 15.69 -13.25
N LEU A 267 -11.61 15.37 -12.03
CA LEU A 267 -12.85 14.61 -11.82
C LEU A 267 -14.06 15.34 -12.42
N LYS A 268 -14.13 16.69 -12.25
CA LYS A 268 -15.18 17.54 -12.84
C LYS A 268 -15.25 17.38 -14.36
N GLU A 269 -14.12 17.53 -15.06
CA GLU A 269 -14.06 17.38 -16.52
C GLU A 269 -14.44 15.97 -16.98
N SER A 270 -14.06 14.95 -16.23
CA SER A 270 -14.43 13.55 -16.51
C SER A 270 -15.93 13.32 -16.33
N MET A 271 -16.54 13.87 -15.27
CA MET A 271 -17.98 13.79 -15.05
C MET A 271 -18.78 14.59 -16.10
N GLU A 272 -18.32 15.77 -16.49
CA GLU A 272 -18.93 16.54 -17.58
C GLU A 272 -19.00 15.71 -18.88
N ARG A 273 -17.92 15.01 -19.21
CA ARG A 273 -17.89 14.09 -20.37
C ARG A 273 -18.84 12.91 -20.21
N ALA A 274 -18.82 12.26 -19.04
CA ALA A 274 -19.63 11.07 -18.76
C ALA A 274 -21.13 11.34 -18.75
N LEU A 275 -21.53 12.56 -18.36
CA LEU A 275 -22.91 12.99 -18.21
C LEU A 275 -23.44 13.78 -19.40
N LYS A 276 -22.60 14.13 -20.39
CA LYS A 276 -22.98 14.93 -21.55
C LYS A 276 -24.22 14.39 -22.25
N GLY A 277 -25.27 15.20 -22.34
CA GLY A 277 -26.56 14.85 -22.98
C GLY A 277 -27.41 13.86 -22.18
N LYS A 278 -27.04 13.52 -20.93
CA LYS A 278 -27.75 12.54 -20.09
C LYS A 278 -28.23 13.13 -18.76
N ALA A 279 -27.39 13.92 -18.09
CA ALA A 279 -27.69 14.54 -16.81
C ALA A 279 -27.04 15.92 -16.70
N GLN A 280 -27.50 16.73 -15.78
CA GLN A 280 -26.90 18.02 -15.47
C GLN A 280 -25.91 17.87 -14.33
N LEU A 281 -24.64 18.26 -14.56
CA LEU A 281 -23.64 18.39 -13.50
C LEU A 281 -23.69 19.81 -12.93
N LEU A 282 -23.85 19.92 -11.62
CA LEU A 282 -23.72 21.14 -10.84
C LEU A 282 -22.39 21.04 -10.07
N TYR A 283 -21.66 22.13 -9.91
CA TYR A 283 -20.36 22.13 -9.26
C TYR A 283 -20.19 23.28 -8.28
N ALA A 284 -19.58 23.01 -7.14
CA ALA A 284 -19.01 23.99 -6.21
C ALA A 284 -17.76 23.42 -5.53
N GLN A 285 -16.76 24.27 -5.28
CA GLN A 285 -15.58 23.86 -4.49
C GLN A 285 -15.95 23.62 -3.02
N GLY A 286 -16.76 24.50 -2.44
CA GLY A 286 -17.39 24.35 -1.14
C GLY A 286 -16.53 24.71 0.08
N CYS A 287 -15.23 24.48 0.04
CA CYS A 287 -14.28 24.83 1.11
C CYS A 287 -12.84 24.77 0.61
N ASN A 288 -11.92 25.20 1.44
CA ASN A 288 -10.48 24.96 1.29
C ASN A 288 -10.13 23.49 1.60
N ILE A 289 -8.86 23.11 1.39
CA ILE A 289 -8.35 21.77 1.79
C ILE A 289 -8.33 21.63 3.31
N ALA A 290 -7.83 22.64 4.02
CA ALA A 290 -7.75 22.68 5.48
C ALA A 290 -7.84 24.13 5.96
N SER A 291 -8.22 24.34 7.23
CA SER A 291 -8.15 25.66 7.87
C SER A 291 -6.72 26.05 8.27
N ASP A 292 -5.88 25.07 8.60
CA ASP A 292 -4.47 25.29 8.89
C ASP A 292 -3.72 25.75 7.66
N ASP A 293 -3.04 26.92 7.76
CA ASP A 293 -2.38 27.57 6.62
C ASP A 293 -1.22 26.74 6.05
N ALA A 294 -0.50 25.98 6.88
CA ALA A 294 0.60 25.14 6.41
C ALA A 294 0.07 23.93 5.63
N LEU A 295 -0.98 23.27 6.12
CA LEU A 295 -1.65 22.19 5.41
C LEU A 295 -2.31 22.69 4.14
N GLN A 296 -2.95 23.85 4.17
CA GLN A 296 -3.55 24.45 2.97
C GLN A 296 -2.49 24.71 1.90
N LYS A 297 -1.34 25.31 2.26
CA LYS A 297 -0.21 25.55 1.34
C LYS A 297 0.33 24.25 0.75
N ALA A 298 0.46 23.21 1.56
CA ALA A 298 0.88 21.90 1.06
C ALA A 298 -0.12 21.38 0.01
N GLY A 299 -1.42 21.50 0.26
CA GLY A 299 -2.47 21.11 -0.69
C GLY A 299 -2.47 21.89 -2.00
N GLU A 300 -2.06 23.17 -1.97
CA GLU A 300 -2.03 24.06 -3.12
C GLU A 300 -0.95 23.70 -4.17
N GLN A 301 -0.02 22.84 -3.85
CA GLN A 301 0.98 22.36 -4.81
C GLN A 301 0.35 21.69 -6.04
N GLY A 302 -0.88 21.25 -5.93
CA GLY A 302 -1.70 20.77 -7.04
C GLY A 302 -2.07 21.79 -8.10
N LYS A 303 -1.86 23.06 -7.86
CA LYS A 303 -1.99 24.22 -8.78
C LYS A 303 -3.38 24.54 -9.29
N ASN A 304 -4.39 23.70 -9.12
CA ASN A 304 -5.77 23.94 -9.54
C ASN A 304 -6.70 24.25 -8.37
N ILE A 305 -6.21 24.11 -7.14
CA ILE A 305 -6.96 24.44 -5.94
C ILE A 305 -6.75 25.92 -5.64
N MET A 306 -7.83 26.67 -5.65
CA MET A 306 -7.81 28.09 -5.32
C MET A 306 -8.29 28.27 -3.89
N ARG A 307 -7.67 29.19 -3.15
CA ARG A 307 -8.17 29.63 -1.86
C ARG A 307 -9.51 30.34 -2.05
N VAL A 308 -10.43 29.98 -1.20
CA VAL A 308 -11.77 30.57 -1.16
C VAL A 308 -12.07 31.08 0.25
N ASP A 309 -13.01 32.01 0.37
CA ASP A 309 -13.64 32.29 1.65
C ASP A 309 -14.55 31.10 2.00
N ASP A 310 -14.25 30.39 3.08
CA ASP A 310 -14.94 29.16 3.45
C ASP A 310 -16.44 29.37 3.72
N ALA A 311 -16.83 30.52 4.26
CA ALA A 311 -18.24 30.81 4.53
C ALA A 311 -19.02 31.03 3.24
N GLN A 312 -18.47 31.81 2.31
CA GLN A 312 -19.06 32.04 1.00
C GLN A 312 -19.10 30.75 0.18
N ALA A 313 -17.98 30.02 0.10
CA ALA A 313 -17.89 28.78 -0.68
C ALA A 313 -18.85 27.71 -0.16
N LYS A 314 -19.01 27.61 1.18
CA LYS A 314 -19.99 26.72 1.80
C LYS A 314 -21.42 27.12 1.42
N ALA A 315 -21.74 28.42 1.46
CA ALA A 315 -23.07 28.89 1.06
C ALA A 315 -23.37 28.57 -0.41
N GLU A 316 -22.43 28.77 -1.31
CA GLU A 316 -22.52 28.39 -2.72
C GLU A 316 -22.72 26.88 -2.89
N ALA A 317 -21.97 26.05 -2.16
CA ALA A 317 -22.08 24.60 -2.19
C ALA A 317 -23.47 24.12 -1.72
N LEU A 318 -23.99 24.71 -0.66
CA LEU A 318 -25.35 24.38 -0.17
C LEU A 318 -26.43 24.82 -1.17
N ALA A 319 -26.26 25.96 -1.84
CA ALA A 319 -27.16 26.38 -2.91
C ALA A 319 -27.13 25.44 -4.13
N VAL A 320 -25.97 24.91 -4.47
CA VAL A 320 -25.80 23.87 -5.49
C VAL A 320 -26.44 22.55 -5.03
N ALA A 321 -26.16 22.12 -3.80
CA ALA A 321 -26.73 20.91 -3.20
C ALA A 321 -28.26 20.94 -3.16
N ALA A 322 -28.85 22.09 -2.85
CA ALA A 322 -30.30 22.28 -2.81
C ALA A 322 -31.00 21.97 -4.17
N GLN A 323 -30.31 22.21 -5.28
CA GLN A 323 -30.83 22.00 -6.63
C GLN A 323 -30.61 20.56 -7.14
N ALA A 324 -29.77 19.77 -6.49
CA ALA A 324 -29.38 18.45 -6.97
C ALA A 324 -30.31 17.34 -6.45
N ASP A 325 -30.34 16.21 -7.14
CA ASP A 325 -31.02 15.00 -6.72
C ASP A 325 -30.09 14.11 -5.86
N VAL A 326 -28.78 14.20 -6.10
CA VAL A 326 -27.73 13.47 -5.38
C VAL A 326 -26.46 14.31 -5.33
N ILE A 327 -25.69 14.16 -4.26
CA ILE A 327 -24.44 14.87 -3.99
C ILE A 327 -23.28 13.91 -4.05
N ILE A 328 -22.23 14.24 -4.80
CA ILE A 328 -20.93 13.60 -4.78
C ILE A 328 -19.97 14.53 -4.07
N ALA A 329 -19.48 14.13 -2.90
CA ALA A 329 -18.54 14.89 -2.08
C ALA A 329 -17.11 14.39 -2.38
N ALA A 330 -16.31 15.17 -3.11
CA ALA A 330 -14.93 14.87 -3.45
C ALA A 330 -13.98 15.47 -2.40
N MET A 331 -13.67 14.70 -1.36
CA MET A 331 -13.00 15.15 -0.16
C MET A 331 -11.89 14.20 0.28
N GLY A 332 -11.01 14.64 1.16
CA GLY A 332 -9.93 13.83 1.70
C GLY A 332 -8.62 14.60 1.83
N GLU A 333 -7.53 13.89 1.68
CA GLU A 333 -6.19 14.43 1.75
C GLU A 333 -5.72 14.96 0.39
N ALA A 334 -4.93 16.03 0.42
CA ALA A 334 -4.08 16.39 -0.73
C ALA A 334 -2.91 15.39 -0.83
N ALA A 335 -2.30 15.27 -2.01
CA ALA A 335 -1.16 14.36 -2.24
C ALA A 335 -0.03 14.60 -1.24
N GLU A 336 0.28 15.86 -0.97
CA GLU A 336 1.34 16.27 -0.05
C GLU A 336 1.01 16.05 1.44
N PHE A 337 -0.16 15.49 1.77
CA PHE A 337 -0.45 15.08 3.15
C PHE A 337 0.05 13.67 3.47
N SER A 338 0.55 12.95 2.49
CA SER A 338 1.13 11.62 2.61
C SER A 338 2.42 11.51 1.81
N GLY A 339 3.21 10.46 2.07
CA GLY A 339 4.50 10.23 1.44
C GLY A 339 5.66 10.62 2.33
N GLU A 340 6.83 10.77 1.75
CA GLU A 340 8.06 11.08 2.45
C GLU A 340 7.98 12.44 3.15
N SER A 341 8.48 12.52 4.37
CA SER A 341 8.44 13.68 5.28
C SER A 341 7.03 14.15 5.70
N HIS A 342 5.95 13.47 5.32
CA HIS A 342 4.57 13.90 5.54
C HIS A 342 3.84 13.03 6.58
N SER A 343 4.44 12.87 7.75
CA SER A 343 3.81 12.18 8.89
C SER A 343 2.69 13.02 9.49
N ARG A 344 1.52 12.44 9.72
CA ARG A 344 0.36 13.10 10.33
C ARG A 344 -0.07 12.41 11.61
N VAL A 345 -0.51 13.20 12.61
CA VAL A 345 -1.08 12.72 13.86
C VAL A 345 -2.60 12.60 13.75
N ASN A 346 -3.28 13.63 13.21
CA ASN A 346 -4.72 13.57 12.96
C ASN A 346 -4.97 12.92 11.60
N LEU A 347 -5.67 11.78 11.59
CA LEU A 347 -6.00 10.99 10.41
C LEU A 347 -7.47 11.12 9.97
N GLU A 348 -8.23 12.04 10.58
CA GLU A 348 -9.58 12.39 10.15
C GLU A 348 -9.55 13.27 8.90
N LEU A 349 -10.70 13.42 8.24
CA LEU A 349 -10.87 14.43 7.19
C LEU A 349 -10.52 15.82 7.74
N PRO A 350 -9.90 16.69 6.94
CA PRO A 350 -9.64 18.07 7.36
C PRO A 350 -10.91 18.77 7.84
N ASP A 351 -10.77 19.62 8.84
CA ASP A 351 -11.83 20.25 9.61
C ASP A 351 -12.90 20.98 8.75
N VAL A 352 -12.44 21.81 7.81
CA VAL A 352 -13.37 22.56 6.92
C VAL A 352 -14.12 21.63 5.98
N GLN A 353 -13.50 20.55 5.54
CA GLN A 353 -14.16 19.53 4.70
C GLN A 353 -15.18 18.73 5.52
N MET A 354 -14.84 18.36 6.75
CA MET A 354 -15.76 17.70 7.67
C MET A 354 -16.95 18.57 8.00
N ALA A 355 -16.74 19.88 8.25
CA ALA A 355 -17.80 20.83 8.49
C ALA A 355 -18.76 20.93 7.29
N LEU A 356 -18.22 21.02 6.07
CA LEU A 356 -19.02 21.03 4.84
C LEU A 356 -19.77 19.71 4.67
N LEU A 357 -19.13 18.56 4.86
CA LEU A 357 -19.77 17.25 4.69
C LEU A 357 -20.98 17.07 5.62
N LYS A 358 -20.86 17.53 6.87
CA LYS A 358 -21.98 17.50 7.84
C LYS A 358 -23.18 18.32 7.35
N GLU A 359 -22.96 19.50 6.81
CA GLU A 359 -24.01 20.33 6.23
C GLU A 359 -24.63 19.69 4.99
N LEU A 360 -23.81 19.06 4.12
CA LEU A 360 -24.32 18.34 2.94
C LEU A 360 -25.21 17.17 3.34
N VAL A 361 -24.83 16.39 4.34
CA VAL A 361 -25.64 15.29 4.88
C VAL A 361 -26.93 15.83 5.51
N ALA A 362 -26.87 16.95 6.21
CA ALA A 362 -28.05 17.59 6.83
C ALA A 362 -29.10 18.06 5.81
N THR A 363 -28.75 18.17 4.51
CA THR A 363 -29.74 18.45 3.45
C THR A 363 -30.76 17.33 3.26
N GLY A 364 -30.53 16.13 3.81
CA GLY A 364 -31.36 14.96 3.64
C GLY A 364 -31.26 14.29 2.26
N LYS A 365 -30.43 14.81 1.36
CA LYS A 365 -30.19 14.21 0.03
C LYS A 365 -29.18 13.07 0.12
N PRO A 366 -29.22 12.08 -0.78
CA PRO A 366 -28.19 11.06 -0.84
C PRO A 366 -26.80 11.68 -1.09
N VAL A 367 -25.82 11.34 -0.24
CA VAL A 367 -24.44 11.80 -0.37
C VAL A 367 -23.54 10.61 -0.67
N VAL A 368 -22.69 10.72 -1.68
CA VAL A 368 -21.61 9.79 -1.99
C VAL A 368 -20.30 10.47 -1.63
N LEU A 369 -19.60 9.96 -0.63
CA LEU A 369 -18.25 10.42 -0.29
C LEU A 369 -17.23 9.70 -1.17
N LEU A 370 -16.47 10.44 -1.96
CA LEU A 370 -15.23 10.00 -2.59
C LEU A 370 -14.08 10.38 -1.66
N ASN A 371 -13.53 9.40 -0.96
CA ASN A 371 -12.43 9.63 -0.02
C ASN A 371 -11.08 9.52 -0.74
N PHE A 372 -10.41 10.66 -0.92
CA PHE A 372 -9.05 10.73 -1.46
C PHE A 372 -8.05 10.63 -0.32
N SER A 373 -7.10 9.71 -0.41
CA SER A 373 -6.11 9.52 0.65
C SER A 373 -4.92 8.69 0.18
N GLY A 374 -3.74 8.97 0.71
CA GLY A 374 -2.55 8.13 0.54
C GLY A 374 -2.33 7.15 1.70
N ARG A 375 -3.27 7.07 2.65
CA ARG A 375 -3.20 6.25 3.86
C ARG A 375 -4.58 5.84 4.36
N PRO A 376 -4.72 4.89 5.30
CA PRO A 376 -5.95 4.68 6.05
C PRO A 376 -6.35 5.95 6.82
N THR A 377 -7.59 6.38 6.65
CA THR A 377 -8.18 7.52 7.36
C THR A 377 -9.17 7.05 8.41
N ILE A 378 -9.41 7.87 9.42
CA ILE A 378 -10.44 7.62 10.44
C ILE A 378 -11.76 8.15 9.90
N LEU A 379 -12.72 7.25 9.67
CA LEU A 379 -13.99 7.54 9.00
C LEU A 379 -15.21 7.14 9.87
N ASN A 380 -15.12 7.31 11.20
CA ASN A 380 -16.20 6.87 12.09
C ASN A 380 -17.50 7.64 11.86
N TRP A 381 -17.42 8.97 11.79
CA TRP A 381 -18.59 9.80 11.56
C TRP A 381 -19.19 9.55 10.16
N GLU A 382 -18.34 9.47 9.15
CA GLU A 382 -18.71 9.21 7.77
C GLU A 382 -19.40 7.85 7.64
N LYS A 383 -18.84 6.81 8.25
CA LYS A 383 -19.45 5.48 8.28
C LYS A 383 -20.84 5.48 8.93
N ALA A 384 -21.04 6.30 9.96
CA ALA A 384 -22.33 6.38 10.64
C ALA A 384 -23.39 7.16 9.84
N HIS A 385 -23.00 8.21 9.10
CA HIS A 385 -23.93 9.20 8.57
C HIS A 385 -23.98 9.29 7.04
N VAL A 386 -22.92 8.91 6.32
CA VAL A 386 -22.87 8.96 4.87
C VAL A 386 -23.34 7.63 4.28
N PRO A 387 -24.35 7.60 3.41
CA PRO A 387 -24.90 6.33 2.91
C PRO A 387 -23.99 5.59 1.94
N ALA A 388 -23.09 6.27 1.21
CA ALA A 388 -22.15 5.62 0.31
C ALA A 388 -20.75 6.24 0.42
N ILE A 389 -19.73 5.38 0.58
CA ILE A 389 -18.32 5.78 0.72
C ILE A 389 -17.50 4.94 -0.25
N LEU A 390 -16.85 5.60 -1.20
CA LEU A 390 -15.88 5.01 -2.12
C LEU A 390 -14.49 5.58 -1.80
N ASN A 391 -13.58 4.74 -1.35
CA ASN A 391 -12.18 5.12 -1.14
C ASN A 391 -11.45 5.03 -2.48
N VAL A 392 -11.01 6.17 -2.99
CA VAL A 392 -10.45 6.30 -4.34
C VAL A 392 -8.93 6.44 -4.35
N TRP A 393 -8.31 6.51 -3.17
CA TRP A 393 -6.87 6.71 -3.03
C TRP A 393 -6.38 7.92 -3.87
N PHE A 394 -5.21 7.77 -4.51
CA PHE A 394 -4.72 8.62 -5.59
C PHE A 394 -4.60 7.75 -6.84
N GLY A 395 -5.58 7.81 -7.72
CA GLY A 395 -5.75 6.88 -8.85
C GLY A 395 -4.88 7.18 -10.08
N GLY A 396 -4.00 8.19 -10.02
CA GLY A 396 -3.11 8.55 -11.13
C GLY A 396 -3.75 9.41 -12.21
N SER A 397 -3.09 9.48 -13.37
CA SER A 397 -3.47 10.35 -14.50
C SER A 397 -4.87 10.12 -15.07
N GLU A 398 -5.40 8.93 -14.92
CA GLU A 398 -6.72 8.55 -15.45
C GLU A 398 -7.78 8.39 -14.34
N ALA A 399 -7.47 8.85 -13.11
CA ALA A 399 -8.33 8.68 -11.94
C ALA A 399 -9.74 9.26 -12.14
N GLY A 400 -9.85 10.44 -12.75
CA GLY A 400 -11.16 11.08 -12.98
C GLY A 400 -12.11 10.21 -13.81
N ASP A 401 -11.63 9.64 -14.90
CA ASP A 401 -12.42 8.74 -15.74
C ASP A 401 -12.67 7.39 -15.06
N ALA A 402 -11.70 6.85 -14.32
CA ALA A 402 -11.85 5.60 -13.56
C ALA A 402 -12.90 5.74 -12.44
N ILE A 403 -12.92 6.88 -11.73
CA ILE A 403 -13.95 7.18 -10.73
C ILE A 403 -15.33 7.22 -11.38
N CYS A 404 -15.48 7.87 -12.55
CA CYS A 404 -16.73 7.89 -13.30
C CYS A 404 -17.20 6.47 -13.67
N ASP A 405 -16.28 5.59 -14.11
CA ASP A 405 -16.63 4.20 -14.45
C ASP A 405 -17.24 3.45 -13.27
N VAL A 406 -16.67 3.64 -12.07
CA VAL A 406 -17.19 3.01 -10.87
C VAL A 406 -18.45 3.69 -10.38
N VAL A 407 -18.47 5.00 -10.22
CA VAL A 407 -19.63 5.76 -9.70
C VAL A 407 -20.88 5.54 -10.52
N PHE A 408 -20.75 5.44 -11.85
CA PHE A 408 -21.90 5.23 -12.75
C PHE A 408 -22.14 3.77 -13.13
N GLY A 409 -21.35 2.83 -12.59
CA GLY A 409 -21.56 1.40 -12.74
C GLY A 409 -21.13 0.81 -14.09
N ASP A 410 -20.31 1.52 -14.85
CA ASP A 410 -19.62 0.99 -16.03
C ASP A 410 -18.56 -0.07 -15.63
N LYS A 411 -18.04 0.04 -14.40
CA LYS A 411 -17.21 -0.96 -13.71
C LYS A 411 -17.84 -1.28 -12.35
N ASN A 412 -17.87 -2.55 -11.99
CA ASN A 412 -18.28 -3.00 -10.66
C ASN A 412 -17.04 -2.99 -9.75
N PRO A 413 -17.04 -2.31 -8.59
CA PRO A 413 -15.90 -2.30 -7.68
C PRO A 413 -15.56 -3.71 -7.19
N CYS A 414 -14.27 -4.04 -7.20
CA CYS A 414 -13.72 -5.29 -6.70
C CYS A 414 -12.48 -5.09 -5.84
N GLY A 415 -12.06 -3.86 -5.62
CA GLY A 415 -10.91 -3.53 -4.79
C GLY A 415 -11.09 -3.97 -3.35
N LYS A 416 -9.99 -4.41 -2.73
CA LYS A 416 -9.95 -4.81 -1.32
C LYS A 416 -8.88 -4.00 -0.59
N LEU A 417 -9.14 -3.65 0.66
CA LEU A 417 -8.18 -2.92 1.48
C LEU A 417 -6.92 -3.75 1.71
N THR A 418 -5.77 -3.18 1.45
CA THR A 418 -4.45 -3.78 1.73
C THR A 418 -3.92 -3.40 3.11
N THR A 419 -4.73 -2.69 3.89
CA THR A 419 -4.40 -2.23 5.25
C THR A 419 -5.68 -2.01 6.05
N SER A 420 -5.63 -2.28 7.34
CA SER A 420 -6.74 -2.06 8.27
C SER A 420 -6.98 -0.56 8.48
N PHE A 421 -8.23 -0.12 8.50
CA PHE A 421 -8.58 1.26 8.83
C PHE A 421 -8.89 1.38 10.33
N PRO A 422 -8.20 2.24 11.08
CA PRO A 422 -8.42 2.37 12.51
C PRO A 422 -9.71 3.11 12.84
N GLN A 423 -10.25 2.88 14.03
CA GLN A 423 -11.32 3.69 14.62
C GLN A 423 -10.76 4.96 15.28
N HIS A 424 -9.53 4.89 15.79
CA HIS A 424 -8.85 5.99 16.46
C HIS A 424 -7.34 5.90 16.26
N VAL A 425 -6.65 7.04 16.22
CA VAL A 425 -5.18 7.08 16.07
C VAL A 425 -4.46 6.33 17.19
N GLY A 426 -5.02 6.29 18.40
CA GLY A 426 -4.46 5.54 19.53
C GLY A 426 -4.44 4.02 19.36
N GLN A 427 -5.10 3.47 18.33
CA GLN A 427 -5.00 2.04 18.00
C GLN A 427 -3.72 1.70 17.21
N ILE A 428 -3.05 2.70 16.64
CA ILE A 428 -1.90 2.49 15.75
C ILE A 428 -0.63 2.24 16.58
N PRO A 429 0.16 1.18 16.23
CA PRO A 429 0.04 0.29 15.06
C PRO A 429 -1.08 -0.76 15.21
N LEU A 430 -1.90 -0.90 14.16
CA LEU A 430 -3.02 -1.82 14.10
C LEU A 430 -2.81 -2.81 12.95
N TYR A 431 -2.68 -4.12 13.29
CA TYR A 431 -2.44 -5.19 12.32
C TYR A 431 -3.52 -6.25 12.39
N TYR A 432 -4.02 -6.73 11.25
CA TYR A 432 -4.95 -7.85 11.21
C TYR A 432 -4.30 -9.16 11.71
N ASN A 433 -2.96 -9.28 11.53
CA ASN A 433 -2.13 -10.43 11.91
C ASN A 433 -1.43 -10.24 13.27
N HIS A 434 -2.04 -9.52 14.19
CA HIS A 434 -1.50 -9.34 15.53
C HIS A 434 -1.32 -10.67 16.28
N PHE A 435 -0.45 -10.67 17.28
CA PHE A 435 -0.29 -11.81 18.18
C PHE A 435 -1.44 -11.90 19.19
N ASN A 436 -1.78 -13.13 19.61
CA ASN A 436 -2.58 -13.32 20.82
C ASN A 436 -1.80 -12.80 22.04
N THR A 437 -2.54 -12.15 22.93
CA THR A 437 -2.04 -11.84 24.28
C THR A 437 -2.38 -12.99 25.23
N GLY A 438 -1.83 -12.98 26.45
CA GLY A 438 -2.26 -13.94 27.49
C GLY A 438 -3.68 -13.69 28.00
N ARG A 439 -4.32 -12.57 27.62
CA ARG A 439 -5.68 -12.18 28.02
C ARG A 439 -6.42 -11.56 26.83
N PRO A 440 -6.69 -12.34 25.79
CA PRO A 440 -7.31 -11.85 24.57
C PRO A 440 -8.79 -11.49 24.80
N VAL A 441 -9.26 -10.53 24.01
CA VAL A 441 -10.68 -10.23 23.84
C VAL A 441 -11.17 -10.90 22.56
N ALA A 442 -12.37 -11.47 22.58
CA ALA A 442 -12.96 -12.06 21.39
C ALA A 442 -13.19 -11.00 20.29
N ASP A 443 -13.00 -11.42 19.03
CA ASP A 443 -13.31 -10.57 17.88
C ASP A 443 -14.78 -10.10 17.95
N GLY A 444 -15.01 -8.82 17.69
CA GLY A 444 -16.34 -8.24 17.74
C GLY A 444 -16.91 -7.98 19.14
N ALA A 445 -16.17 -8.29 20.20
CA ALA A 445 -16.61 -8.02 21.57
C ALA A 445 -16.76 -6.51 21.80
N ASP A 446 -17.65 -6.16 22.70
CA ASP A 446 -17.82 -4.78 23.12
C ASP A 446 -16.55 -4.29 23.84
N ARG A 447 -16.43 -2.97 23.98
CA ARG A 447 -15.28 -2.38 24.64
C ARG A 447 -15.32 -2.63 26.15
N PHE A 448 -14.18 -2.61 26.74
CA PHE A 448 -13.81 -2.79 28.13
C PHE A 448 -14.33 -4.05 28.84
N PHE A 449 -13.38 -4.93 29.06
CA PHE A 449 -13.47 -6.06 29.97
C PHE A 449 -12.32 -5.96 30.98
N SER A 450 -12.64 -6.05 32.27
CA SER A 450 -11.60 -6.04 33.32
C SER A 450 -10.58 -7.15 33.10
N PHE A 451 -9.30 -6.82 33.26
CA PHE A 451 -8.19 -7.76 33.19
C PHE A 451 -7.97 -8.43 31.82
N GLN A 452 -8.49 -7.86 30.74
CA GLN A 452 -8.25 -8.29 29.36
C GLN A 452 -7.51 -7.20 28.57
N SER A 453 -6.88 -7.58 27.44
CA SER A 453 -6.15 -6.65 26.57
C SER A 453 -7.12 -5.88 25.68
N ASN A 454 -7.65 -4.78 26.18
CA ASN A 454 -8.62 -3.94 25.47
C ASN A 454 -8.48 -2.46 25.85
N TYR A 455 -9.09 -1.60 25.03
CA TYR A 455 -9.22 -0.18 25.32
C TYR A 455 -10.46 0.09 26.20
N LEU A 456 -10.42 1.19 26.93
CA LEU A 456 -11.54 1.66 27.74
C LEU A 456 -12.66 2.29 26.89
N ASP A 457 -12.29 2.96 25.82
CA ASP A 457 -13.13 3.92 25.09
C ASP A 457 -13.36 3.59 23.62
N VAL A 458 -12.62 2.62 23.06
CA VAL A 458 -12.77 2.15 21.68
C VAL A 458 -12.66 0.62 21.63
N ARG A 459 -13.29 -0.02 20.64
CA ARG A 459 -13.15 -1.46 20.41
C ARG A 459 -11.78 -1.79 19.86
N ASN A 460 -11.29 -3.02 20.09
CA ASN A 460 -10.02 -3.49 19.51
C ASN A 460 -10.08 -3.62 17.99
N ASP A 461 -11.26 -3.93 17.44
CA ASP A 461 -11.44 -4.15 16.00
C ASP A 461 -11.13 -2.89 15.18
N PRO A 462 -10.61 -3.04 13.95
CA PRO A 462 -10.55 -1.93 13.00
C PRO A 462 -11.94 -1.45 12.57
N LEU A 463 -12.03 -0.22 12.10
CA LEU A 463 -13.23 0.32 11.47
C LEU A 463 -13.59 -0.49 10.21
N TYR A 464 -12.59 -0.73 9.36
CA TYR A 464 -12.65 -1.65 8.22
C TYR A 464 -11.45 -2.60 8.29
N PRO A 465 -11.67 -3.93 8.24
CA PRO A 465 -10.59 -4.90 8.36
C PRO A 465 -9.76 -4.99 7.06
N PHE A 466 -8.55 -5.52 7.17
CA PHE A 466 -7.75 -5.92 6.02
C PHE A 466 -8.55 -6.83 5.08
N GLY A 467 -8.40 -6.65 3.78
CA GLY A 467 -9.09 -7.42 2.77
C GLY A 467 -10.55 -6.99 2.51
N TYR A 468 -11.08 -6.01 3.25
CA TYR A 468 -12.45 -5.54 3.11
C TYR A 468 -12.66 -4.74 1.82
N GLY A 469 -13.83 -4.91 1.22
CA GLY A 469 -14.33 -4.14 0.09
C GLY A 469 -15.63 -4.74 -0.41
N LEU A 470 -16.62 -3.88 -0.66
CA LEU A 470 -17.94 -4.24 -1.18
C LEU A 470 -17.95 -4.25 -2.72
N SER A 471 -19.01 -4.80 -3.27
CA SER A 471 -19.33 -4.81 -4.69
C SER A 471 -20.77 -4.30 -4.91
N TYR A 472 -21.15 -3.98 -6.13
CA TYR A 472 -22.55 -3.70 -6.51
C TYR A 472 -23.38 -4.98 -6.62
N THR A 473 -22.76 -6.13 -6.44
CA THR A 473 -23.44 -7.43 -6.31
C THR A 473 -23.13 -8.04 -4.95
N THR A 474 -23.73 -9.16 -4.63
CA THR A 474 -23.55 -9.89 -3.36
C THR A 474 -23.02 -11.28 -3.63
N TYR A 475 -22.21 -11.81 -2.70
CA TYR A 475 -21.64 -13.15 -2.81
C TYR A 475 -21.99 -13.99 -1.59
N GLN A 476 -22.31 -15.26 -1.85
CA GLN A 476 -22.55 -16.26 -0.81
C GLN A 476 -21.45 -17.30 -0.85
N TYR A 477 -20.76 -17.47 0.27
CA TYR A 477 -19.75 -18.49 0.49
C TYR A 477 -20.42 -19.78 0.98
N GLY A 478 -20.23 -20.89 0.25
CA GLY A 478 -20.72 -22.19 0.62
C GLY A 478 -19.91 -22.88 1.73
N GLU A 479 -19.92 -24.20 1.78
CA GLU A 479 -19.18 -24.99 2.76
C GLU A 479 -17.67 -25.01 2.42
N LEU A 480 -16.83 -24.78 3.43
CA LEU A 480 -15.39 -24.95 3.33
C LEU A 480 -15.04 -26.42 3.42
N LYS A 481 -14.36 -26.98 2.41
CA LYS A 481 -13.99 -28.40 2.34
C LYS A 481 -12.48 -28.58 2.25
N LEU A 482 -12.01 -29.59 2.94
CA LEU A 482 -10.62 -30.06 2.91
C LEU A 482 -10.63 -31.49 2.35
N ASP A 483 -9.67 -31.82 1.49
CA ASP A 483 -9.50 -33.19 0.99
C ASP A 483 -8.88 -34.12 2.04
N SER A 484 -8.17 -33.57 3.02
CA SER A 484 -7.67 -34.26 4.20
C SER A 484 -7.68 -33.35 5.42
N LYS A 485 -7.80 -33.92 6.61
CA LYS A 485 -7.61 -33.20 7.88
C LYS A 485 -6.21 -33.35 8.46
N THR A 486 -5.36 -34.19 7.86
CA THR A 486 -4.00 -34.42 8.31
C THR A 486 -3.03 -34.38 7.15
N MET A 487 -1.81 -33.91 7.38
CA MET A 487 -0.73 -33.94 6.41
C MET A 487 0.63 -34.15 7.12
N SER A 488 1.58 -34.73 6.40
CA SER A 488 2.97 -34.69 6.82
C SER A 488 3.59 -33.30 6.60
N PRO A 489 4.72 -32.95 7.22
CA PRO A 489 5.40 -31.66 7.00
C PRO A 489 5.77 -31.39 5.53
N HIS A 490 5.86 -32.42 4.70
CA HIS A 490 6.16 -32.32 3.26
C HIS A 490 4.95 -32.62 2.38
N GLY A 491 3.78 -32.83 2.98
CA GLY A 491 2.52 -33.10 2.27
C GLY A 491 1.86 -31.83 1.75
N GLN A 492 0.66 -32.03 1.26
CA GLN A 492 -0.22 -30.92 0.84
C GLN A 492 -1.69 -31.26 1.14
N ILE A 493 -2.49 -30.23 1.34
CA ILE A 493 -3.95 -30.32 1.48
C ILE A 493 -4.58 -29.36 0.48
N THR A 494 -5.64 -29.83 -0.18
CA THR A 494 -6.48 -28.99 -1.04
C THR A 494 -7.66 -28.44 -0.27
N VAL A 495 -7.82 -27.13 -0.33
CA VAL A 495 -8.92 -26.39 0.29
C VAL A 495 -9.85 -25.88 -0.80
N THR A 496 -11.13 -26.17 -0.70
CA THR A 496 -12.12 -25.71 -1.67
C THR A 496 -13.30 -25.03 -1.00
N ILE A 497 -13.83 -23.99 -1.64
CA ILE A 497 -15.04 -23.30 -1.23
C ILE A 497 -15.82 -22.80 -2.43
N PRO A 498 -17.08 -23.15 -2.60
CA PRO A 498 -17.93 -22.59 -3.64
C PRO A 498 -18.35 -21.16 -3.26
N VAL A 499 -18.33 -20.26 -4.24
CA VAL A 499 -18.80 -18.88 -4.09
C VAL A 499 -19.82 -18.60 -5.18
N THR A 500 -21.00 -18.15 -4.78
CA THR A 500 -22.11 -17.82 -5.66
C THR A 500 -22.33 -16.32 -5.71
N ASN A 501 -22.41 -15.75 -6.89
CA ASN A 501 -22.90 -14.39 -7.07
C ASN A 501 -24.44 -14.40 -6.92
N THR A 502 -24.95 -13.91 -5.79
CA THR A 502 -26.38 -13.91 -5.47
C THR A 502 -27.11 -12.63 -5.90
N GLY A 503 -26.39 -11.66 -6.47
CA GLY A 503 -26.98 -10.44 -6.97
C GLY A 503 -27.38 -10.51 -8.44
N ASN A 504 -27.71 -9.36 -9.00
CA ASN A 504 -28.22 -9.24 -10.37
C ASN A 504 -27.20 -8.61 -11.36
N ARG A 505 -25.94 -8.52 -10.98
CA ARG A 505 -24.85 -7.97 -11.80
C ARG A 505 -23.66 -8.92 -11.81
N ASP A 506 -22.94 -8.94 -12.92
CA ASP A 506 -21.64 -9.58 -12.99
C ASP A 506 -20.64 -8.88 -12.06
N GLY A 507 -19.74 -9.63 -11.46
CA GLY A 507 -18.75 -9.06 -10.56
C GLY A 507 -17.54 -9.94 -10.36
N ILE A 508 -16.55 -9.39 -9.69
CA ILE A 508 -15.32 -10.09 -9.31
C ILE A 508 -15.27 -10.16 -7.78
N GLU A 509 -15.18 -11.37 -7.25
CA GLU A 509 -14.92 -11.58 -5.83
C GLU A 509 -13.46 -12.00 -5.62
N VAL A 510 -12.85 -11.50 -4.55
CA VAL A 510 -11.49 -11.87 -4.14
C VAL A 510 -11.59 -12.74 -2.89
N VAL A 511 -11.54 -14.04 -3.11
CA VAL A 511 -11.56 -15.05 -2.05
C VAL A 511 -10.19 -15.12 -1.40
N GLN A 512 -10.12 -14.99 -0.07
CA GLN A 512 -8.87 -14.89 0.70
C GLN A 512 -8.72 -16.10 1.61
N LEU A 513 -7.51 -16.70 1.60
CA LEU A 513 -7.10 -17.81 2.48
C LEU A 513 -6.19 -17.28 3.57
N TYR A 514 -6.56 -17.53 4.82
CA TYR A 514 -5.76 -17.25 5.99
C TYR A 514 -5.44 -18.53 6.75
N ILE A 515 -4.29 -18.56 7.40
CA ILE A 515 -3.85 -19.68 8.23
C ILE A 515 -3.43 -19.13 9.60
N ARG A 516 -3.76 -19.88 10.64
CA ARG A 516 -3.26 -19.69 11.99
C ARG A 516 -2.56 -20.97 12.44
N ASP A 517 -1.33 -20.86 12.86
CA ASP A 517 -0.66 -21.86 13.66
C ASP A 517 -1.16 -21.73 15.10
N VAL A 518 -1.84 -22.77 15.61
CA VAL A 518 -2.54 -22.69 16.90
C VAL A 518 -1.55 -22.73 18.06
N VAL A 519 -0.51 -23.57 17.94
CA VAL A 519 0.54 -23.75 18.97
C VAL A 519 1.89 -23.96 18.29
N GLY A 520 2.73 -22.97 18.33
CA GLY A 520 4.13 -23.03 17.85
C GLY A 520 5.14 -22.85 18.97
N SER A 521 6.40 -23.11 18.69
CA SER A 521 7.54 -22.88 19.62
C SER A 521 7.72 -21.41 20.01
N ILE A 522 7.07 -20.50 19.27
CA ILE A 522 6.92 -19.07 19.54
C ILE A 522 5.46 -18.67 19.39
N ALA A 523 5.04 -17.56 19.98
CA ALA A 523 3.72 -17.01 19.73
C ALA A 523 3.54 -16.73 18.22
N ARG A 524 2.39 -17.19 17.67
CA ARG A 524 2.08 -17.01 16.26
C ARG A 524 0.93 -16.00 16.08
N PRO A 525 0.86 -15.31 14.93
CA PRO A 525 -0.25 -14.42 14.61
C PRO A 525 -1.60 -15.12 14.68
N VAL A 526 -2.64 -14.38 15.04
CA VAL A 526 -4.03 -14.89 15.07
C VAL A 526 -4.53 -15.33 13.71
N LYS A 527 -3.95 -14.82 12.64
CA LYS A 527 -4.17 -15.21 11.24
C LYS A 527 -3.12 -14.56 10.33
N GLU A 528 -2.77 -15.22 9.26
CA GLU A 528 -1.84 -14.73 8.24
C GLU A 528 -2.43 -15.03 6.86
N LEU A 529 -2.45 -14.05 5.95
CA LEU A 529 -2.82 -14.29 4.55
C LEU A 529 -1.81 -15.23 3.90
N LYS A 530 -2.28 -16.30 3.29
CA LYS A 530 -1.45 -17.31 2.61
C LYS A 530 -1.93 -17.63 1.19
N GLY A 531 -2.98 -16.95 0.74
CA GLY A 531 -3.48 -17.06 -0.63
C GLY A 531 -4.67 -16.18 -0.91
N PHE A 532 -4.88 -15.87 -2.18
CA PHE A 532 -6.12 -15.26 -2.65
C PHE A 532 -6.39 -15.68 -4.09
N GLN A 533 -7.68 -15.69 -4.46
CA GLN A 533 -8.11 -16.03 -5.82
C GLN A 533 -9.22 -15.06 -6.26
N ARG A 534 -9.07 -14.50 -7.47
CA ARG A 534 -10.10 -13.67 -8.10
C ARG A 534 -11.06 -14.57 -8.88
N LEU A 535 -12.35 -14.49 -8.58
CA LEU A 535 -13.42 -15.19 -9.27
C LEU A 535 -14.27 -14.19 -10.03
N SER A 536 -14.27 -14.25 -11.36
CA SER A 536 -15.20 -13.49 -12.19
C SER A 536 -16.50 -14.29 -12.29
N LEU A 537 -17.61 -13.76 -11.76
CA LEU A 537 -18.88 -14.47 -11.65
C LEU A 537 -19.99 -13.65 -12.29
N LYS A 538 -20.71 -14.27 -13.22
CA LYS A 538 -21.96 -13.71 -13.72
C LYS A 538 -23.04 -13.71 -12.63
N ALA A 539 -24.08 -12.90 -12.80
CA ALA A 539 -25.24 -12.95 -11.93
C ALA A 539 -25.81 -14.37 -11.84
N GLY A 540 -25.98 -14.91 -10.64
CA GLY A 540 -26.41 -16.28 -10.37
C GLY A 540 -25.37 -17.38 -10.53
N GLU A 541 -24.15 -17.08 -11.00
CA GLU A 541 -23.09 -18.06 -11.23
C GLU A 541 -22.42 -18.46 -9.91
N THR A 542 -22.03 -19.74 -9.86
CA THR A 542 -21.20 -20.31 -8.78
C THR A 542 -19.88 -20.80 -9.35
N ALA A 543 -18.77 -20.41 -8.75
CA ALA A 543 -17.47 -21.01 -9.01
C ALA A 543 -16.80 -21.44 -7.70
N THR A 544 -15.86 -22.38 -7.79
CA THR A 544 -15.13 -22.89 -6.63
C THR A 544 -13.74 -22.27 -6.57
N ALA A 545 -13.45 -21.59 -5.46
CA ALA A 545 -12.07 -21.21 -5.14
C ALA A 545 -11.34 -22.45 -4.61
N THR A 546 -10.11 -22.64 -5.07
CA THR A 546 -9.27 -23.78 -4.71
C THR A 546 -7.88 -23.28 -4.30
N PHE A 547 -7.43 -23.73 -3.13
CA PHE A 547 -6.11 -23.41 -2.60
C PHE A 547 -5.38 -24.69 -2.22
N THR A 548 -4.06 -24.69 -2.41
CA THR A 548 -3.19 -25.75 -1.91
C THR A 548 -2.44 -25.23 -0.68
N ILE A 549 -2.51 -25.96 0.41
CA ILE A 549 -1.69 -25.73 1.62
C ILE A 549 -0.56 -26.73 1.59
N ASP A 550 0.67 -26.25 1.59
CA ASP A 550 1.91 -27.00 1.65
C ASP A 550 2.86 -26.38 2.71
N ALA A 551 4.02 -26.95 2.89
CA ALA A 551 5.05 -26.46 3.80
C ALA A 551 5.36 -24.97 3.61
N SER A 552 5.31 -24.45 2.37
CA SER A 552 5.64 -23.05 2.07
C SER A 552 4.68 -22.05 2.71
N LYS A 553 3.44 -22.47 3.01
CA LYS A 553 2.41 -21.66 3.65
C LYS A 553 2.39 -21.79 5.17
N LEU A 554 2.99 -22.85 5.71
CA LEU A 554 2.98 -23.16 7.15
C LEU A 554 4.27 -22.75 7.86
N LYS A 555 5.35 -22.58 7.09
CA LYS A 555 6.67 -22.27 7.64
C LYS A 555 6.74 -20.88 8.27
N PHE A 556 7.57 -20.77 9.30
CA PHE A 556 7.92 -19.53 9.98
C PHE A 556 9.37 -19.61 10.51
N TYR A 557 9.91 -18.47 10.94
CA TYR A 557 11.22 -18.43 11.61
C TYR A 557 11.03 -18.61 13.11
N ASN A 558 11.63 -19.64 13.68
CA ASN A 558 11.63 -19.91 15.12
C ASN A 558 12.61 -19.01 15.89
N TYR A 559 12.74 -19.20 17.19
CA TYR A 559 13.63 -18.39 18.05
C TYR A 559 15.10 -18.40 17.61
N ASP A 560 15.57 -19.51 17.01
CA ASP A 560 16.93 -19.63 16.46
C ASP A 560 17.08 -19.00 15.06
N LEU A 561 16.07 -18.29 14.56
CA LEU A 561 15.98 -17.71 13.21
C LEU A 561 16.14 -18.77 12.09
N LYS A 562 15.69 -19.98 12.34
CA LYS A 562 15.60 -21.06 11.35
C LYS A 562 14.19 -21.16 10.83
N GLU A 563 14.06 -21.32 9.52
CA GLU A 563 12.77 -21.54 8.87
C GLU A 563 12.32 -22.98 9.10
N VAL A 564 11.18 -23.15 9.79
CA VAL A 564 10.66 -24.46 10.22
C VAL A 564 9.17 -24.59 9.92
N VAL A 565 8.71 -25.84 9.77
CA VAL A 565 7.31 -26.25 9.89
C VAL A 565 7.23 -27.14 11.12
N GLU A 566 6.40 -26.79 12.08
CA GLU A 566 6.25 -27.58 13.30
C GLU A 566 4.99 -28.43 13.24
N PRO A 567 5.01 -29.67 13.80
CA PRO A 567 3.80 -30.47 13.97
C PRO A 567 2.81 -29.77 14.90
N GLY A 568 1.53 -29.90 14.61
CA GLY A 568 0.49 -29.27 15.42
C GLY A 568 -0.80 -29.02 14.65
N GLU A 569 -1.73 -28.32 15.29
CA GLU A 569 -2.99 -27.90 14.69
C GLU A 569 -2.85 -26.53 14.02
N PHE A 570 -3.47 -26.43 12.85
CA PHE A 570 -3.58 -25.18 12.10
C PHE A 570 -5.04 -24.90 11.77
N ASP A 571 -5.49 -23.68 12.04
CA ASP A 571 -6.77 -23.20 11.54
C ASP A 571 -6.62 -22.72 10.09
N VAL A 572 -7.45 -23.24 9.23
CA VAL A 572 -7.61 -22.83 7.83
C VAL A 572 -8.87 -21.99 7.73
N MET A 573 -8.72 -20.75 7.29
CA MET A 573 -9.80 -19.78 7.27
C MET A 573 -9.95 -19.19 5.86
N VAL A 574 -11.18 -19.17 5.33
CA VAL A 574 -11.45 -18.64 3.97
C VAL A 574 -12.66 -17.71 4.00
N GLY A 575 -12.52 -16.56 3.36
CA GLY A 575 -13.61 -15.59 3.27
C GLY A 575 -13.28 -14.35 2.45
N PRO A 576 -14.17 -13.34 2.47
CA PRO A 576 -14.03 -12.10 1.69
C PRO A 576 -13.04 -11.08 2.30
N ASN A 577 -12.67 -11.23 3.55
CA ASN A 577 -11.76 -10.33 4.28
C ASN A 577 -11.24 -11.02 5.55
N SER A 578 -10.36 -10.36 6.32
CA SER A 578 -9.73 -10.92 7.52
C SER A 578 -10.66 -11.11 8.73
N ARG A 579 -11.91 -10.67 8.66
CA ARG A 579 -12.91 -10.80 9.74
C ARG A 579 -13.97 -11.85 9.42
N ASP A 580 -14.55 -11.81 8.22
CA ASP A 580 -15.71 -12.61 7.84
C ASP A 580 -15.23 -13.94 7.21
N LEU A 581 -14.94 -14.93 8.05
CA LEU A 581 -14.20 -16.14 7.67
C LEU A 581 -14.96 -17.43 8.03
N LYS A 582 -14.96 -18.40 7.13
CA LYS A 582 -15.26 -19.79 7.43
C LYS A 582 -13.99 -20.50 7.87
N ARG A 583 -14.10 -21.39 8.87
CA ARG A 583 -12.94 -22.04 9.50
C ARG A 583 -13.06 -23.57 9.43
N ALA A 584 -11.92 -24.22 9.23
CA ALA A 584 -11.68 -25.63 9.41
C ALA A 584 -10.29 -25.82 10.05
N THR A 585 -10.03 -26.97 10.65
CA THR A 585 -8.75 -27.27 11.30
C THR A 585 -8.07 -28.45 10.60
N ILE A 586 -6.77 -28.35 10.43
CA ILE A 586 -5.89 -29.44 9.96
C ILE A 586 -4.82 -29.73 11.00
N THR A 587 -4.27 -30.95 10.96
CA THR A 587 -3.13 -31.37 11.81
C THR A 587 -1.95 -31.72 10.93
N VAL A 588 -0.80 -31.12 11.20
CA VAL A 588 0.52 -31.52 10.66
C VAL A 588 1.14 -32.52 11.62
N GLN A 589 1.57 -33.71 11.11
CA GLN A 589 2.08 -34.83 11.92
C GLN A 589 3.60 -34.94 11.83
#